data_622631adda377d9049e461dd69c77992
#
_entry.id   622631adda377d9049e461dd69c77992
#
_cell.length_a   1.000
_cell.length_b   1.000
_cell.length_c   1.000
_cell.angle_alpha   90.00
_cell.angle_beta   90.00
_cell.angle_gamma   90.00
#
_symmetry.space_group_name_H-M   'P 1'
#
loop_
_entity.id
_entity.type
_entity.pdbx_description
1 polymer ?
#
loop_
_entity_poly.entity_id
_entity_poly.type
_entity_poly.pdbx_seq_one_letter_code
_entity_poly.pdbx_strand_id
1 'polypeptide(L)' 'MTPEDKAKIDAMSHYELCEHWRFAKSGSPLFQGDTGDYFKKLLFDEYGGFTPEISKQIGWF' A
#
# COMPACT_ATOMS: atom_id res chain seq x y z
N MET A 1 -1.81 -12.29 9.20
CA MET A 1 -2.66 -11.13 8.86
C MET A 1 -4.05 -11.33 9.44
N THR A 2 -4.59 -10.32 10.09
CA THR A 2 -5.94 -10.39 10.65
C THR A 2 -6.98 -10.01 9.60
N PRO A 3 -8.24 -10.46 9.75
CA PRO A 3 -9.31 -10.02 8.85
C PRO A 3 -9.50 -8.50 8.83
N GLU A 4 -9.25 -7.83 9.95
CA GLU A 4 -9.34 -6.38 10.05
C GLU A 4 -8.28 -5.69 9.20
N ASP A 5 -7.05 -6.18 9.24
CA ASP A 5 -5.95 -5.63 8.44
C ASP A 5 -6.24 -5.84 6.95
N LYS A 6 -6.73 -7.01 6.59
CA LYS A 6 -7.10 -7.31 5.21
C LYS A 6 -8.19 -6.38 4.72
N ALA A 7 -9.22 -6.16 5.55
CA ALA A 7 -10.32 -5.26 5.20
C ALA A 7 -9.83 -3.82 5.01
N LYS A 8 -8.92 -3.37 5.85
CA LYS A 8 -8.34 -2.02 5.71
C LYS A 8 -7.60 -1.88 4.40
N ILE A 9 -6.77 -2.86 4.06
CA ILE A 9 -5.99 -2.84 2.83
C ILE A 9 -6.91 -2.90 1.61
N ASP A 10 -7.91 -3.78 1.63
CA ASP A 10 -8.85 -3.94 0.54
C ASP A 10 -9.70 -2.68 0.30
N ALA A 11 -9.94 -1.91 1.35
CA ALA A 11 -10.71 -0.67 1.26
C ALA A 11 -9.89 0.51 0.73
N MET A 12 -8.58 0.38 0.66
CA MET A 12 -7.71 1.46 0.17
C MET A 12 -7.75 1.56 -1.34
N SER A 13 -7.75 2.81 -1.84
CA SER A 13 -7.58 3.06 -3.27
C SER A 13 -6.11 2.91 -3.66
N HIS A 14 -5.86 2.88 -4.98
CA HIS A 14 -4.48 2.84 -5.48
C HIS A 14 -3.64 3.98 -4.90
N TYR A 15 -4.21 5.19 -4.88
CA TYR A 15 -3.56 6.36 -4.29
C TYR A 15 -3.22 6.14 -2.82
N GLU A 16 -4.19 5.65 -2.04
CA GLU A 16 -3.98 5.41 -0.62
C GLU A 16 -2.92 4.34 -0.35
N LEU A 17 -2.90 3.28 -1.14
CA LEU A 17 -1.89 2.23 -1.03
C LEU A 17 -0.50 2.79 -1.28
N CYS A 18 -0.34 3.59 -2.33
CA CYS A 18 0.94 4.22 -2.65
C CYS A 18 1.36 5.22 -1.57
N GLU A 19 0.42 6.00 -1.06
CA GLU A 19 0.69 6.96 0.00
C GLU A 19 1.17 6.26 1.28
N HIS A 20 0.50 5.20 1.67
CA HIS A 20 0.92 4.42 2.83
C HIS A 20 2.30 3.80 2.63
N TRP A 21 2.55 3.27 1.43
CA TRP A 21 3.85 2.69 1.12
C TRP A 21 4.97 3.71 1.25
N ARG A 22 4.73 4.93 0.76
CA ARG A 22 5.74 5.99 0.77
C ARG A 22 5.95 6.60 2.16
N PHE A 23 4.87 6.85 2.89
CA PHE A 23 4.93 7.61 4.13
C PHE A 23 4.87 6.76 5.39
N ALA A 24 4.61 5.46 5.29
CA ALA A 24 4.56 4.60 6.46
C ALA A 24 5.92 4.51 7.11
N LYS A 25 5.91 4.56 8.44
CA LYS A 25 7.14 4.43 9.21
C LYS A 25 7.57 2.97 9.25
N SER A 26 8.88 2.77 9.39
CA SER A 26 9.43 1.45 9.65
C SER A 26 8.76 0.84 10.87
N GLY A 27 8.33 -0.41 10.76
CA GLY A 27 7.64 -1.10 11.85
C GLY A 27 6.13 -0.96 11.84
N SER A 28 5.54 -0.31 10.83
CA SER A 28 4.10 -0.23 10.70
C SER A 28 3.48 -1.64 10.66
N PRO A 29 2.39 -1.90 11.41
CA PRO A 29 1.73 -3.20 11.38
C PRO A 29 1.30 -3.65 10.00
N LEU A 30 0.99 -2.70 9.11
CA LEU A 30 0.57 -3.02 7.74
C LEU A 30 1.71 -3.56 6.87
N PHE A 31 2.95 -3.42 7.31
CA PHE A 31 4.12 -3.86 6.55
C PHE A 31 4.90 -4.97 7.21
N GLN A 32 4.32 -5.63 8.21
CA GLN A 32 4.97 -6.73 8.91
C GLN A 32 4.41 -8.07 8.49
N GLY A 33 5.28 -9.07 8.33
CA GLY A 33 4.89 -10.44 8.08
C GLY A 33 3.98 -10.61 6.86
N ASP A 34 2.96 -11.44 7.01
CA ASP A 34 2.01 -11.74 5.93
C ASP A 34 1.22 -10.51 5.50
N THR A 35 0.95 -9.61 6.43
CA THR A 35 0.23 -8.37 6.11
C THR A 35 1.04 -7.51 5.14
N GLY A 36 2.33 -7.38 5.39
CA GLY A 36 3.22 -6.66 4.48
C GLY A 36 3.30 -7.30 3.11
N ASP A 37 3.39 -8.62 3.06
CA ASP A 37 3.41 -9.36 1.80
C ASP A 37 2.12 -9.17 1.01
N TYR A 38 0.98 -9.22 1.68
CA TYR A 38 -0.32 -9.00 1.05
C TYR A 38 -0.44 -7.58 0.51
N PHE A 39 -0.03 -6.58 1.30
CA PHE A 39 -0.05 -5.17 0.89
C PHE A 39 0.79 -4.96 -0.36
N LYS A 40 2.01 -5.46 -0.34
CA LYS A 40 2.95 -5.34 -1.45
C LYS A 40 2.39 -6.02 -2.70
N LYS A 41 1.86 -7.22 -2.55
CA LYS A 41 1.30 -7.95 -3.67
C LYS A 41 0.12 -7.21 -4.29
N LEU A 42 -0.79 -6.72 -3.46
CA LEU A 42 -1.94 -5.95 -3.94
C LEU A 42 -1.48 -4.69 -4.68
N LEU A 43 -0.55 -3.96 -4.09
CA LEU A 43 -0.07 -2.71 -4.69
C LEU A 43 0.63 -2.95 -6.03
N PHE A 44 1.55 -3.90 -6.09
CA PHE A 44 2.38 -4.09 -7.26
C PHE A 44 1.78 -5.04 -8.30
N ASP A 45 1.03 -6.05 -7.88
CA ASP A 45 0.43 -7.01 -8.81
C ASP A 45 -0.93 -6.55 -9.33
N GLU A 46 -1.80 -6.04 -8.45
CA GLU A 46 -3.15 -5.62 -8.84
C GLU A 46 -3.18 -4.23 -9.44
N TYR A 47 -2.43 -3.30 -8.88
CA TYR A 47 -2.46 -1.90 -9.30
C TYR A 47 -1.26 -1.48 -10.12
N GLY A 48 -0.26 -2.34 -10.26
CA GLY A 48 0.94 -2.03 -11.04
C GLY A 48 1.93 -1.09 -10.36
N GLY A 49 1.83 -0.91 -9.06
CA GLY A 49 2.77 -0.11 -8.29
C GLY A 49 2.59 1.38 -8.48
N PHE A 50 3.70 2.11 -8.51
CA PHE A 50 3.68 3.56 -8.67
C PHE A 50 3.63 3.93 -10.15
N THR A 51 2.47 4.39 -10.60
CA THR A 51 2.33 4.91 -11.96
C THR A 51 2.71 6.40 -11.98
N PRO A 52 3.03 6.97 -13.16
CA PRO A 52 3.31 8.40 -13.24
C PRO A 52 2.18 9.28 -12.70
N GLU A 53 0.93 8.89 -12.94
CA GLU A 53 -0.22 9.64 -12.44
C GLU A 53 -0.28 9.65 -10.93
N ILE A 54 -0.10 8.50 -10.30
CA ILE A 54 -0.10 8.37 -8.85
C ILE A 54 1.09 9.11 -8.25
N SER A 55 2.26 9.01 -8.87
CA SER A 55 3.45 9.71 -8.41
C SER A 55 3.24 11.23 -8.41
N LYS A 56 2.57 11.75 -9.41
CA LYS A 56 2.22 13.18 -9.46
C LYS A 56 1.27 13.57 -8.36
N GLN A 57 0.25 12.76 -8.10
CA GLN A 57 -0.74 13.04 -7.06
C GLN A 57 -0.12 13.05 -5.67
N ILE A 58 0.83 12.17 -5.43
CA ILE A 58 1.52 12.09 -4.13
C ILE A 58 2.62 13.14 -4.03
N GLY A 59 3.08 13.67 -5.14
CA GLY A 59 4.19 14.62 -5.16
C GLY A 59 5.55 13.95 -5.08
N TRP A 60 5.68 12.83 -5.69
CA TRP A 60 6.87 11.98 -5.62
C TRP A 60 7.97 12.40 -6.59
N PHE A 61 8.22 13.55 -6.86
CA PHE A 61 9.30 13.93 -7.77
C PHE A 61 10.52 14.44 -7.04
#